data_48527d39c9565d0a860cf90920b3cf28
#
_entry.id   48527d39c9565d0a860cf90920b3cf28
#
_cell.length_a   1.000
_cell.length_b   1.000
_cell.length_c   1.000
_cell.angle_alpha   90.00
_cell.angle_beta   90.00
_cell.angle_gamma   90.00
#
_symmetry.space_group_name_H-M   'P 1'
#
loop_
_entity.id
_entity.type
_entity.pdbx_description
1 polymer ?
#
loop_
_entity_poly.entity_id
_entity_poly.type
_entity_poly.pdbx_seq_one_letter_code
_entity_poly.pdbx_strand_id
1 'polypeptide(L)'
;MTDHVARAEVIVQAPPTVVWTALTDPEQVRSWMMGTTLTTDWQVGGPITWQGEMDGRPYEDKGEVLEVEAPSRLSMTHYSPLMGQEDRPENYHTVTYTLTPTRDGRTTVALEQDGNDSQEQADQFSQGWQQMLESLKQTAES
;
A
#
# COMPACT_ATOMS: atom_id res chain seq x y z
N MET A 1 -23.49 -4.99 -9.35
CA MET A 1 -22.57 -3.88 -9.48
C MET A 1 -21.15 -4.38 -9.29
N THR A 2 -20.30 -4.07 -10.21
CA THR A 2 -18.92 -4.55 -10.16
C THR A 2 -18.00 -3.48 -9.63
N ASP A 3 -17.25 -3.79 -8.59
CA ASP A 3 -16.13 -2.98 -8.18
C ASP A 3 -14.99 -3.23 -9.14
N HIS A 4 -14.35 -2.14 -9.57
CA HIS A 4 -13.15 -2.21 -10.37
C HIS A 4 -11.96 -2.23 -9.41
N VAL A 5 -11.39 -3.40 -9.18
CA VAL A 5 -10.33 -3.59 -8.19
C VAL A 5 -8.98 -3.67 -8.90
N ALA A 6 -8.05 -2.81 -8.48
CA ALA A 6 -6.66 -2.91 -8.92
C ALA A 6 -5.99 -4.02 -8.13
N ARG A 7 -5.15 -4.81 -8.79
CA ARG A 7 -4.45 -5.94 -8.16
C ARG A 7 -3.00 -5.98 -8.61
N ALA A 8 -2.13 -6.34 -7.67
CA ALA A 8 -0.72 -6.56 -7.95
C ALA A 8 -0.21 -7.66 -7.03
N GLU A 9 0.86 -8.34 -7.45
CA GLU A 9 1.39 -9.44 -6.68
C GLU A 9 2.89 -9.60 -6.95
N VAL A 10 3.64 -9.94 -5.91
CA VAL A 10 5.06 -10.19 -6.03
C VAL A 10 5.46 -11.31 -5.05
N ILE A 11 6.50 -12.07 -5.40
CA ILE A 11 7.09 -13.06 -4.49
C ILE A 11 8.40 -12.48 -3.97
N VAL A 12 8.49 -12.32 -2.64
CA VAL A 12 9.64 -11.75 -1.96
C VAL A 12 10.47 -12.89 -1.36
N GLN A 13 11.77 -12.88 -1.57
CA GLN A 13 12.68 -13.90 -1.03
C GLN A 13 13.08 -13.56 0.40
N ALA A 14 12.07 -13.53 1.28
CA ALA A 14 12.22 -13.26 2.70
C ALA A 14 10.98 -13.80 3.41
N PRO A 15 11.09 -14.12 4.71
CA PRO A 15 9.93 -14.60 5.46
C PRO A 15 8.92 -13.47 5.71
N PRO A 16 7.65 -13.81 6.02
CA PRO A 16 6.60 -12.79 6.20
C PRO A 16 6.94 -11.73 7.25
N THR A 17 7.66 -12.08 8.31
CA THR A 17 8.04 -11.11 9.34
C THR A 17 8.97 -10.02 8.80
N VAL A 18 9.88 -10.36 7.90
CA VAL A 18 10.77 -9.39 7.26
C VAL A 18 9.99 -8.49 6.31
N VAL A 19 9.08 -9.08 5.52
CA VAL A 19 8.21 -8.30 4.61
C VAL A 19 7.31 -7.38 5.40
N TRP A 20 6.76 -7.86 6.51
CA TRP A 20 5.90 -7.05 7.38
C TRP A 20 6.64 -5.83 7.91
N THR A 21 7.90 -6.00 8.32
CA THR A 21 8.73 -4.89 8.78
C THR A 21 8.94 -3.87 7.66
N ALA A 22 9.19 -4.33 6.43
CA ALA A 22 9.35 -3.43 5.29
C ALA A 22 8.06 -2.63 5.03
N LEU A 23 6.89 -3.24 5.23
CA LEU A 23 5.61 -2.57 5.04
C LEU A 23 5.27 -1.54 6.13
N THR A 24 5.74 -1.75 7.35
CA THR A 24 5.26 -1.00 8.51
C THR A 24 6.28 -0.09 9.17
N ASP A 25 7.57 -0.35 8.97
CA ASP A 25 8.64 0.50 9.54
C ASP A 25 8.80 1.75 8.67
N PRO A 26 8.59 2.95 9.23
CA PRO A 26 8.67 4.19 8.44
C PRO A 26 10.00 4.38 7.69
N GLU A 27 11.12 3.94 8.25
CA GLU A 27 12.42 4.06 7.56
C GLU A 27 12.47 3.18 6.32
N GLN A 28 11.93 1.96 6.41
CA GLN A 28 11.89 1.06 5.26
C GLN A 28 10.86 1.51 4.22
N VAL A 29 9.71 2.02 4.69
CA VAL A 29 8.70 2.59 3.78
C VAL A 29 9.30 3.73 2.97
N ARG A 30 10.11 4.57 3.59
CA ARG A 30 10.79 5.66 2.89
C ARG A 30 11.63 5.12 1.73
N SER A 31 12.26 3.97 1.90
CA SER A 31 13.09 3.37 0.86
C SER A 31 12.30 2.91 -0.35
N TRP A 32 11.15 2.21 -0.13
CA TRP A 32 10.43 1.65 -1.27
C TRP A 32 9.29 2.54 -1.78
N MET A 33 8.91 3.58 -1.02
CA MET A 33 7.91 4.54 -1.46
C MET A 33 8.52 5.90 -1.86
N MET A 34 9.72 5.88 -2.43
CA MET A 34 10.36 7.06 -3.03
C MET A 34 10.49 8.25 -2.09
N GLY A 35 10.90 8.00 -0.85
CA GLY A 35 11.13 9.06 0.13
C GLY A 35 9.89 9.49 0.90
N THR A 36 8.78 8.78 0.75
CA THR A 36 7.54 9.08 1.47
C THR A 36 7.71 8.88 2.97
N THR A 37 7.26 9.86 3.74
CA THR A 37 7.20 9.77 5.20
C THR A 37 5.85 9.22 5.62
N LEU A 38 5.85 8.03 6.22
CA LEU A 38 4.66 7.38 6.75
C LEU A 38 4.50 7.73 8.22
N THR A 39 3.33 8.18 8.62
CA THR A 39 3.02 8.47 10.03
C THR A 39 1.75 7.74 10.43
N THR A 40 1.85 6.87 11.41
CA THR A 40 0.72 6.13 12.00
C THR A 40 1.19 5.41 13.26
N ASP A 41 0.26 5.12 14.16
CA ASP A 41 0.53 4.29 15.34
C ASP A 41 0.09 2.83 15.13
N TRP A 42 -0.37 2.51 13.93
CA TRP A 42 -0.87 1.17 13.55
C TRP A 42 -2.02 0.68 14.44
N GLN A 43 -2.81 1.59 15.00
CA GLN A 43 -4.01 1.22 15.75
C GLN A 43 -5.21 1.22 14.81
N VAL A 44 -6.03 0.16 14.87
CA VAL A 44 -7.26 0.06 14.09
C VAL A 44 -8.17 1.25 14.45
N GLY A 45 -8.66 1.94 13.44
CA GLY A 45 -9.45 3.16 13.62
C GLY A 45 -8.61 4.41 13.73
N GLY A 46 -7.28 4.29 13.80
CA GLY A 46 -6.39 5.44 13.89
C GLY A 46 -6.01 6.01 12.53
N PRO A 47 -5.48 7.23 12.51
CA PRO A 47 -5.10 7.88 11.26
C PRO A 47 -3.80 7.35 10.70
N ILE A 48 -3.65 7.45 9.38
CA ILE A 48 -2.41 7.15 8.68
C ILE A 48 -2.21 8.25 7.63
N THR A 49 -0.98 8.77 7.53
CA THR A 49 -0.63 9.79 6.54
C THR A 49 0.64 9.41 5.81
N TRP A 50 0.70 9.81 4.54
CA TRP A 50 1.86 9.65 3.67
C TRP A 50 2.24 11.02 3.15
N GLN A 51 3.43 11.51 3.51
CA GLN A 51 3.90 12.84 3.12
C GLN A 51 5.15 12.73 2.26
N GLY A 52 5.23 13.55 1.21
CA GLY A 52 6.39 13.55 0.33
C GLY A 52 6.33 14.71 -0.65
N GLU A 53 7.16 14.61 -1.69
CA GLU A 53 7.18 15.58 -2.78
C GLU A 53 7.04 14.86 -4.10
N MET A 54 6.26 15.45 -5.00
CA MET A 54 6.14 14.97 -6.38
C MET A 54 6.35 16.16 -7.30
N ASP A 55 7.39 16.10 -8.16
CA ASP A 55 7.76 17.17 -9.08
C ASP A 55 7.97 18.51 -8.36
N GLY A 56 8.61 18.45 -7.18
CA GLY A 56 8.90 19.64 -6.37
C GLY A 56 7.73 20.18 -5.57
N ARG A 57 6.59 19.51 -5.61
CA ARG A 57 5.38 19.92 -4.86
C ARG A 57 5.14 18.98 -3.68
N PRO A 58 4.95 19.53 -2.48
CA PRO A 58 4.62 18.67 -1.34
C PRO A 58 3.23 18.08 -1.49
N TYR A 59 3.06 16.85 -1.01
CA TYR A 59 1.76 16.22 -0.93
C TYR A 59 1.58 15.54 0.42
N GLU A 60 0.32 15.38 0.82
CA GLU A 60 -0.04 14.60 1.99
C GLU A 60 -1.28 13.77 1.67
N ASP A 61 -1.08 12.48 1.55
CA ASP A 61 -2.17 11.52 1.42
C ASP A 61 -2.56 11.06 2.81
N LYS A 62 -3.81 10.63 2.98
CA LYS A 62 -4.30 10.25 4.29
C LYS A 62 -5.32 9.13 4.21
N GLY A 63 -5.56 8.49 5.35
CA GLY A 63 -6.54 7.43 5.47
C GLY A 63 -6.71 7.00 6.91
N GLU A 64 -7.31 5.81 7.06
CA GLU A 64 -7.58 5.21 8.35
C GLU A 64 -7.10 3.75 8.33
N VAL A 65 -6.50 3.31 9.40
CA VAL A 65 -6.08 1.91 9.56
C VAL A 65 -7.31 1.05 9.84
N LEU A 66 -7.56 0.05 9.00
CA LEU A 66 -8.74 -0.82 9.13
C LEU A 66 -8.43 -2.16 9.77
N GLU A 67 -7.28 -2.75 9.44
CA GLU A 67 -6.94 -4.09 9.89
C GLU A 67 -5.42 -4.23 10.02
N VAL A 68 -4.97 -4.78 11.14
CA VAL A 68 -3.54 -5.06 11.37
C VAL A 68 -3.44 -6.46 11.97
N GLU A 69 -3.10 -7.44 11.14
CA GLU A 69 -2.92 -8.83 11.57
C GLU A 69 -1.51 -9.27 11.17
N ALA A 70 -0.53 -8.91 12.00
CA ALA A 70 0.87 -9.21 11.71
C ALA A 70 1.13 -10.71 11.79
N PRO A 71 1.90 -11.26 10.87
CA PRO A 71 2.50 -10.63 9.68
C PRO A 71 1.74 -10.94 8.38
N SER A 72 0.42 -11.15 8.44
CA SER A 72 -0.33 -11.73 7.31
C SER A 72 -1.22 -10.75 6.57
N ARG A 73 -1.79 -9.74 7.25
CA ARG A 73 -2.78 -8.88 6.60
C ARG A 73 -2.76 -7.46 7.15
N LEU A 74 -2.75 -6.50 6.22
CA LEU A 74 -2.74 -5.07 6.55
C LEU A 74 -3.72 -4.36 5.61
N SER A 75 -4.66 -3.61 6.17
CA SER A 75 -5.64 -2.89 5.37
C SER A 75 -5.82 -1.47 5.89
N MET A 76 -5.96 -0.52 4.97
CA MET A 76 -6.18 0.88 5.30
C MET A 76 -6.94 1.56 4.17
N THR A 77 -7.57 2.70 4.47
CA THR A 77 -8.11 3.55 3.42
C THR A 77 -7.03 4.53 2.96
N HIS A 78 -7.22 5.09 1.77
CA HIS A 78 -6.26 6.00 1.17
C HIS A 78 -6.99 7.05 0.33
N TYR A 79 -6.66 8.31 0.56
CA TYR A 79 -7.14 9.45 -0.19
C TYR A 79 -5.98 10.36 -0.54
N SER A 80 -5.90 10.81 -1.80
CA SER A 80 -4.86 11.74 -2.25
C SER A 80 -5.50 13.00 -2.84
N PRO A 81 -5.16 14.19 -2.30
CA PRO A 81 -5.62 15.46 -2.90
C PRO A 81 -5.15 15.64 -4.34
N LEU A 82 -4.06 14.96 -4.73
CA LEU A 82 -3.52 15.06 -6.09
C LEU A 82 -4.44 14.43 -7.13
N MET A 83 -5.42 13.61 -6.72
CA MET A 83 -6.38 13.00 -7.63
C MET A 83 -7.48 13.97 -8.08
N GLY A 84 -7.54 15.17 -7.48
CA GLY A 84 -8.52 16.17 -7.87
C GLY A 84 -9.94 15.92 -7.38
N GLN A 85 -10.13 14.94 -6.50
CA GLN A 85 -11.44 14.62 -5.94
C GLN A 85 -11.61 15.27 -4.58
N GLU A 86 -12.87 15.49 -4.18
CA GLU A 86 -13.16 16.04 -2.86
C GLU A 86 -12.85 15.03 -1.76
N ASP A 87 -12.50 15.54 -0.59
CA ASP A 87 -12.24 14.69 0.59
C ASP A 87 -13.58 14.22 1.16
N ARG A 88 -14.05 13.09 0.62
CA ARG A 88 -15.31 12.45 1.02
C ARG A 88 -15.08 10.95 1.16
N PRO A 89 -15.83 10.27 2.03
CA PRO A 89 -15.66 8.82 2.21
C PRO A 89 -15.69 8.02 0.91
N GLU A 90 -16.58 8.38 -0.03
CA GLU A 90 -16.70 7.67 -1.31
C GLU A 90 -15.48 7.82 -2.22
N ASN A 91 -14.62 8.79 -1.93
CA ASN A 91 -13.39 9.02 -2.71
C ASN A 91 -12.16 8.39 -2.07
N TYR A 92 -12.34 7.62 -0.99
CA TYR A 92 -11.25 6.87 -0.38
C TYR A 92 -11.21 5.45 -0.97
N HIS A 93 -10.01 5.01 -1.30
CA HIS A 93 -9.78 3.63 -1.71
C HIS A 93 -9.46 2.79 -0.48
N THR A 94 -9.83 1.51 -0.50
CA THR A 94 -9.35 0.56 0.49
C THR A 94 -8.20 -0.21 -0.12
N VAL A 95 -7.04 -0.18 0.53
CA VAL A 95 -5.83 -0.88 0.11
C VAL A 95 -5.57 -2.01 1.08
N THR A 96 -5.47 -3.23 0.58
CA THR A 96 -5.24 -4.41 1.40
C THR A 96 -4.00 -5.16 0.91
N TYR A 97 -3.08 -5.41 1.85
CA TYR A 97 -1.91 -6.26 1.62
C TYR A 97 -2.16 -7.60 2.29
N THR A 98 -1.95 -8.69 1.57
CA THR A 98 -2.02 -10.04 2.13
C THR A 98 -0.67 -10.72 1.91
N LEU A 99 -0.06 -11.20 3.00
CA LEU A 99 1.23 -11.87 2.98
C LEU A 99 1.01 -13.35 3.26
N THR A 100 1.39 -14.20 2.31
CA THR A 100 1.22 -15.66 2.42
C THR A 100 2.59 -16.32 2.32
N PRO A 101 3.00 -17.09 3.35
CA PRO A 101 4.27 -17.79 3.28
C PRO A 101 4.23 -18.89 2.23
N THR A 102 5.34 -19.07 1.51
CA THR A 102 5.49 -20.18 0.59
C THR A 102 6.20 -21.34 1.30
N ARG A 103 6.20 -22.53 0.67
CA ARG A 103 6.82 -23.72 1.27
C ARG A 103 8.32 -23.59 1.43
N ASP A 104 8.97 -22.77 0.60
CA ASP A 104 10.42 -22.63 0.59
C ASP A 104 10.91 -21.39 1.36
N GLY A 105 10.06 -20.82 2.22
CA GLY A 105 10.46 -19.72 3.11
C GLY A 105 10.38 -18.33 2.48
N ARG A 106 9.74 -18.20 1.32
CA ARG A 106 9.47 -16.90 0.69
C ARG A 106 8.08 -16.41 1.10
N THR A 107 7.72 -15.23 0.62
CA THR A 107 6.41 -14.63 0.90
C THR A 107 5.77 -14.14 -0.39
N THR A 108 4.53 -14.54 -0.63
CA THR A 108 3.71 -13.93 -1.68
C THR A 108 3.03 -12.72 -1.08
N VAL A 109 3.24 -11.56 -1.70
CA VAL A 109 2.58 -10.31 -1.31
C VAL A 109 1.54 -9.98 -2.36
N ALA A 110 0.27 -9.98 -1.96
CA ALA A 110 -0.82 -9.60 -2.86
C ALA A 110 -1.42 -8.29 -2.38
N LEU A 111 -1.73 -7.39 -3.31
CA LEU A 111 -2.32 -6.09 -3.01
C LEU A 111 -3.60 -5.93 -3.81
N GLU A 112 -4.64 -5.41 -3.15
CA GLU A 112 -5.89 -5.03 -3.80
C GLU A 112 -6.25 -3.59 -3.41
N GLN A 113 -6.73 -2.82 -4.40
CA GLN A 113 -7.22 -1.47 -4.18
C GLN A 113 -8.57 -1.31 -4.85
N ASP A 114 -9.59 -1.01 -4.06
CA ASP A 114 -10.96 -0.84 -4.58
C ASP A 114 -11.26 0.62 -4.93
N GLY A 115 -12.52 0.90 -5.24
CA GLY A 115 -13.00 2.27 -5.41
C GLY A 115 -12.59 2.92 -6.72
N ASN A 116 -12.19 2.15 -7.72
CA ASN A 116 -11.84 2.70 -9.03
C ASN A 116 -13.08 2.92 -9.87
N ASP A 117 -13.09 4.01 -10.67
CA ASP A 117 -14.26 4.42 -11.44
C ASP A 117 -14.49 3.54 -12.67
N SER A 118 -13.44 2.89 -13.16
CA SER A 118 -13.50 2.09 -14.37
C SER A 118 -12.45 0.99 -14.34
N GLN A 119 -12.60 0.01 -15.23
CA GLN A 119 -11.58 -1.03 -15.39
C GLN A 119 -10.27 -0.44 -15.90
N GLU A 120 -10.35 0.58 -16.75
CA GLU A 120 -9.15 1.27 -17.24
C GLU A 120 -8.38 1.92 -16.09
N GLN A 121 -9.07 2.59 -15.17
CA GLN A 121 -8.43 3.18 -14.00
C GLN A 121 -7.83 2.09 -13.10
N ALA A 122 -8.56 1.00 -12.87
CA ALA A 122 -8.05 -0.13 -12.09
C ALA A 122 -6.78 -0.71 -12.72
N ASP A 123 -6.74 -0.84 -14.03
CA ASP A 123 -5.57 -1.37 -14.73
C ASP A 123 -4.36 -0.44 -14.60
N GLN A 124 -4.59 0.87 -14.67
CA GLN A 124 -3.51 1.85 -14.48
C GLN A 124 -2.94 1.78 -13.06
N PHE A 125 -3.81 1.69 -12.04
CA PHE A 125 -3.35 1.53 -10.67
C PHE A 125 -2.65 0.19 -10.46
N SER A 126 -3.12 -0.88 -11.10
CA SER A 126 -2.47 -2.19 -11.01
C SER A 126 -1.03 -2.12 -11.48
N GLN A 127 -0.76 -1.41 -12.58
CA GLN A 127 0.60 -1.23 -13.09
C GLN A 127 1.46 -0.44 -12.11
N GLY A 128 0.92 0.63 -11.54
CA GLY A 128 1.64 1.44 -10.55
C GLY A 128 1.94 0.65 -9.30
N TRP A 129 0.96 -0.10 -8.81
CA TRP A 129 1.16 -0.94 -7.61
C TRP A 129 2.15 -2.06 -7.87
N GLN A 130 2.16 -2.63 -9.09
CA GLN A 130 3.15 -3.66 -9.42
C GLN A 130 4.57 -3.12 -9.31
N GLN A 131 4.81 -1.90 -9.81
CA GLN A 131 6.12 -1.25 -9.67
C GLN A 131 6.45 -0.98 -8.21
N MET A 132 5.45 -0.55 -7.42
CA MET A 132 5.64 -0.29 -6.00
C MET A 132 5.99 -1.57 -5.24
N LEU A 133 5.33 -2.69 -5.55
CA LEU A 133 5.63 -3.98 -4.93
C LEU A 133 7.02 -4.49 -5.32
N GLU A 134 7.48 -4.22 -6.55
CA GLU A 134 8.86 -4.55 -6.95
C GLU A 134 9.86 -3.78 -6.10
N SER A 135 9.57 -2.51 -5.80
CA SER A 135 10.42 -1.70 -4.92
C SER A 135 10.41 -2.24 -3.49
N LEU A 136 9.24 -2.63 -2.98
CA LEU A 136 9.11 -3.28 -1.67
C LEU A 136 9.96 -4.56 -1.61
N LYS A 137 9.89 -5.38 -2.66
CA LYS A 137 10.66 -6.60 -2.77
C LYS A 137 12.16 -6.32 -2.64
N GLN A 138 12.66 -5.32 -3.36
CA GLN A 138 14.08 -4.96 -3.28
C GLN A 138 14.48 -4.54 -1.88
N THR A 139 13.65 -3.75 -1.21
CA THR A 139 13.92 -3.30 0.16
C THR A 139 13.92 -4.47 1.13
N ALA A 140 12.95 -5.36 1.04
CA ALA A 140 12.83 -6.50 1.95
C ALA A 140 13.94 -7.53 1.75
N GLU A 141 14.48 -7.64 0.55
CA GLU A 141 15.52 -8.62 0.22
C GLU A 141 16.94 -8.09 0.43
N SER A 142 17.08 -6.83 0.75
CA SER A 142 18.40 -6.22 0.92
C SER A 142 18.99 -6.45 2.31
#